data_991c20c0fe3191ace925b0737193ffb9
#
_entry.id   991c20c0fe3191ace925b0737193ffb9
#
_cell.length_a   1.000
_cell.length_b   1.000
_cell.length_c   1.000
_cell.angle_alpha   90.00
_cell.angle_beta   90.00
_cell.angle_gamma   90.00
#
_symmetry.space_group_name_H-M   'P 1'
#
loop_
_entity.id
_entity.type
_entity.pdbx_description
1 polymer ?
#
loop_
_entity_poly.entity_id
_entity_poly.type
_entity_poly.pdbx_seq_one_letter_code
_entity_poly.pdbx_strand_id
1 'polypeptide(L)'
;QILTETELLPGILQQNRYLNFICKNVFVKIKNKENVYFNNIKKNILELHIAHNEGNYFCSHDQLKSLKDNNQIAVTYCNKEGLEIEETNPNGALENIAGIFNKNKNILGMMPHPERMIDKYLSSDDGSYFFKNILESFR
;
A
#
# COMPACT_ATOMS: atom_id res chain seq x y z
N GLN A 1 1.09 11.07 1.43
CA GLN A 1 0.87 12.30 2.22
C GLN A 1 0.05 13.32 1.42
N ILE A 2 0.52 13.80 0.26
CA ILE A 2 -0.19 14.80 -0.56
C ILE A 2 -1.67 14.41 -0.79
N LEU A 3 -1.95 13.15 -1.13
CA LEU A 3 -3.31 12.69 -1.42
C LEU A 3 -4.25 12.75 -0.21
N THR A 4 -3.74 12.61 1.00
CA THR A 4 -4.54 12.74 2.23
C THR A 4 -4.68 14.20 2.65
N GLU A 5 -3.65 15.04 2.48
CA GLU A 5 -3.72 16.48 2.76
C GLU A 5 -4.62 17.25 1.78
N THR A 6 -4.73 16.77 0.55
CA THR A 6 -5.65 17.33 -0.47
C THR A 6 -7.05 16.74 -0.45
N GLU A 7 -7.36 15.89 0.55
CA GLU A 7 -8.65 15.20 0.71
C GLU A 7 -9.06 14.28 -0.46
N LEU A 8 -8.13 13.97 -1.36
CA LEU A 8 -8.34 12.97 -2.43
C LEU A 8 -8.45 11.55 -1.87
N LEU A 9 -7.81 11.30 -0.74
CA LEU A 9 -7.92 10.06 0.05
C LEU A 9 -8.27 10.40 1.50
N PRO A 10 -9.08 9.56 2.17
CA PRO A 10 -9.42 9.76 3.57
C PRO A 10 -8.25 9.44 4.51
N GLY A 11 -8.29 10.00 5.72
CA GLY A 11 -7.30 9.76 6.77
C GLY A 11 -6.11 10.69 6.69
N ILE A 12 -5.12 10.41 7.52
CA ILE A 12 -3.88 11.19 7.66
C ILE A 12 -2.68 10.26 7.78
N LEU A 13 -1.49 10.78 7.51
CA LEU A 13 -0.23 10.11 7.83
C LEU A 13 0.40 10.80 9.04
N GLN A 14 0.74 9.97 10.03
CA GLN A 14 1.42 10.39 11.25
C GLN A 14 2.86 9.89 11.26
N GLN A 15 3.66 10.39 12.19
CA GLN A 15 5.00 9.86 12.43
C GLN A 15 4.96 8.35 12.72
N ASN A 16 5.99 7.64 12.28
CA ASN A 16 6.16 6.22 12.57
C ASN A 16 6.10 5.95 14.06
N ARG A 17 5.54 4.80 14.48
CA ARG A 17 5.35 4.40 15.88
C ARG A 17 6.57 4.65 16.77
N TYR A 18 7.77 4.41 16.26
CA TYR A 18 9.02 4.54 17.02
C TYR A 18 9.80 5.83 16.73
N LEU A 19 9.16 6.83 16.10
CA LEU A 19 9.70 8.15 15.79
C LEU A 19 11.03 8.13 15.02
N ASN A 20 11.26 7.10 14.21
CA ASN A 20 12.46 6.92 13.42
C ASN A 20 12.14 6.79 11.92
N PHE A 21 13.11 7.16 11.10
CA PHE A 21 13.06 6.90 9.67
C PHE A 21 13.22 5.40 9.40
N ILE A 22 12.33 4.85 8.58
CA ILE A 22 12.35 3.42 8.22
C ILE A 22 12.68 3.30 6.73
N CYS A 23 13.74 2.53 6.42
CA CYS A 23 14.18 2.25 5.06
C CYS A 23 14.47 0.74 4.96
N LYS A 24 13.53 -0.02 4.39
CA LYS A 24 13.65 -1.48 4.24
C LYS A 24 12.66 -2.05 3.24
N ASN A 25 12.89 -3.30 2.84
CA ASN A 25 11.89 -4.06 2.10
C ASN A 25 10.80 -4.58 3.06
N VAL A 26 9.58 -4.62 2.56
CA VAL A 26 8.39 -5.12 3.25
C VAL A 26 7.57 -5.98 2.29
N PHE A 27 6.78 -6.89 2.84
CA PHE A 27 5.77 -7.61 2.07
C PHE A 27 4.42 -6.94 2.23
N VAL A 28 3.70 -6.82 1.12
CA VAL A 28 2.33 -6.32 1.11
C VAL A 28 1.40 -7.32 0.42
N LYS A 29 0.22 -7.49 1.00
CA LYS A 29 -0.84 -8.34 0.47
C LYS A 29 -1.85 -7.48 -0.27
N ILE A 30 -2.17 -7.83 -1.51
CA ILE A 30 -3.20 -7.18 -2.30
C ILE A 30 -4.57 -7.60 -1.75
N LYS A 31 -5.39 -6.63 -1.35
CA LYS A 31 -6.73 -6.86 -0.78
C LYS A 31 -7.84 -6.82 -1.83
N ASN A 32 -7.63 -6.05 -2.90
CA ASN A 32 -8.61 -5.88 -3.97
C ASN A 32 -7.89 -5.84 -5.31
N LYS A 33 -8.29 -6.72 -6.23
CA LYS A 33 -7.76 -6.79 -7.60
C LYS A 33 -8.70 -6.21 -8.67
N GLU A 34 -9.91 -5.83 -8.29
CA GLU A 34 -10.91 -5.29 -9.22
C GLU A 34 -10.68 -3.80 -9.51
N ASN A 35 -9.50 -3.50 -10.08
CA ASN A 35 -9.08 -2.14 -10.41
C ASN A 35 -7.92 -2.16 -11.42
N VAL A 36 -7.62 -1.02 -12.04
CA VAL A 36 -6.58 -0.86 -13.06
C VAL A 36 -5.15 -1.10 -12.56
N TYR A 37 -4.92 -1.06 -11.25
CA TYR A 37 -3.58 -1.20 -10.66
C TYR A 37 -3.17 -2.65 -10.43
N PHE A 38 -4.14 -3.58 -10.16
CA PHE A 38 -3.84 -4.94 -9.70
C PHE A 38 -4.56 -6.06 -10.47
N ASN A 39 -5.46 -5.75 -11.43
CA ASN A 39 -6.33 -6.74 -12.08
C ASN A 39 -5.59 -7.90 -12.76
N ASN A 40 -4.43 -7.67 -13.38
CA ASN A 40 -3.64 -8.70 -14.06
C ASN A 40 -2.48 -9.25 -13.22
N ILE A 41 -2.29 -8.77 -11.99
CA ILE A 41 -1.21 -9.26 -11.13
C ILE A 41 -1.58 -10.64 -10.58
N LYS A 42 -0.83 -11.67 -10.99
CA LYS A 42 -1.07 -13.07 -10.55
C LYS A 42 -0.71 -13.28 -9.07
N LYS A 43 0.35 -12.63 -8.60
CA LYS A 43 0.77 -12.69 -7.19
C LYS A 43 -0.25 -12.00 -6.29
N ASN A 44 -0.41 -12.50 -5.06
CA ASN A 44 -1.21 -11.86 -4.02
C ASN A 44 -0.35 -11.08 -3.03
N ILE A 45 0.94 -11.41 -2.96
CA ILE A 45 1.93 -10.82 -2.06
C ILE A 45 3.04 -10.25 -2.93
N LEU A 46 3.41 -9.00 -2.68
CA LEU A 46 4.49 -8.30 -3.36
C LEU A 46 5.55 -7.89 -2.35
N GLU A 47 6.82 -8.00 -2.72
CA GLU A 47 7.92 -7.41 -1.98
C GLU A 47 8.19 -6.01 -2.52
N LEU A 48 8.02 -5.00 -1.68
CA LEU A 48 8.18 -3.59 -2.02
C LEU A 48 9.10 -2.89 -1.02
N HIS A 49 9.62 -1.72 -1.40
CA HIS A 49 10.49 -0.92 -0.57
C HIS A 49 9.73 0.21 0.12
N ILE A 50 10.04 0.49 1.39
CA ILE A 50 9.57 1.68 2.12
C ILE A 50 10.75 2.54 2.55
N ALA A 51 10.56 3.87 2.51
CA ALA A 51 11.53 4.85 2.97
C ALA A 51 10.79 6.11 3.45
N HIS A 52 10.45 6.17 4.74
CA HIS A 52 9.61 7.23 5.30
C HIS A 52 9.83 7.46 6.79
N ASN A 53 9.53 8.66 7.26
CA ASN A 53 9.43 9.03 8.67
C ASN A 53 7.97 9.14 9.12
N GLU A 54 7.06 9.41 8.19
CA GLU A 54 5.64 9.60 8.40
C GLU A 54 4.86 8.61 7.52
N GLY A 55 4.76 7.36 7.98
CA GLY A 55 4.09 6.29 7.27
C GLY A 55 2.95 5.64 8.05
N ASN A 56 2.72 6.12 9.27
CA ASN A 56 1.67 5.62 10.15
C ASN A 56 0.30 6.14 9.69
N TYR A 57 -0.40 5.36 8.88
CA TYR A 57 -1.74 5.71 8.41
C TYR A 57 -2.74 5.63 9.55
N PHE A 58 -3.53 6.69 9.71
CA PHE A 58 -4.59 6.78 10.70
C PHE A 58 -5.86 7.38 10.09
N CYS A 59 -7.02 6.87 10.50
CA CYS A 59 -8.32 7.41 10.15
C CYS A 59 -9.34 7.17 11.26
N SER A 60 -10.48 7.88 11.22
CA SER A 60 -11.56 7.68 12.19
C SER A 60 -12.22 6.31 12.02
N HIS A 61 -12.95 5.86 13.05
CA HIS A 61 -13.70 4.60 13.00
C HIS A 61 -14.69 4.56 11.82
N ASP A 62 -15.40 5.67 11.57
CA ASP A 62 -16.37 5.76 10.47
C ASP A 62 -15.68 5.72 9.09
N GLN A 63 -14.52 6.37 8.97
CA GLN A 63 -13.71 6.31 7.75
C GLN A 63 -13.20 4.89 7.52
N LEU A 64 -12.70 4.21 8.55
CA LEU A 64 -12.23 2.82 8.45
C LEU A 64 -13.36 1.88 8.03
N LYS A 65 -14.54 2.03 8.64
CA LYS A 65 -15.73 1.28 8.25
C LYS A 65 -16.07 1.52 6.78
N SER A 66 -16.10 2.77 6.35
CA SER A 66 -16.36 3.14 4.95
C SER A 66 -15.32 2.53 3.98
N LEU A 67 -14.03 2.54 4.34
CA LEU A 67 -12.97 1.92 3.55
C LEU A 67 -13.20 0.41 3.37
N LYS A 68 -13.62 -0.27 4.43
CA LYS A 68 -13.93 -1.71 4.41
C LYS A 68 -15.19 -2.00 3.57
N ASP A 69 -16.28 -1.30 3.84
CA ASP A 69 -17.56 -1.50 3.18
C ASP A 69 -17.49 -1.25 1.66
N ASN A 70 -16.64 -0.33 1.23
CA ASN A 70 -16.43 0.01 -0.18
C ASN A 70 -15.22 -0.71 -0.83
N ASN A 71 -14.58 -1.67 -0.15
CA ASN A 71 -13.38 -2.36 -0.64
C ASN A 71 -12.28 -1.39 -1.11
N GLN A 72 -12.05 -0.32 -0.35
CA GLN A 72 -11.06 0.72 -0.68
C GLN A 72 -9.67 0.43 -0.10
N ILE A 73 -9.49 -0.58 0.76
CA ILE A 73 -8.17 -1.01 1.21
C ILE A 73 -7.49 -1.71 0.04
N ALA A 74 -6.39 -1.14 -0.43
CA ALA A 74 -5.67 -1.63 -1.60
C ALA A 74 -4.69 -2.73 -1.22
N VAL A 75 -3.81 -2.43 -0.28
CA VAL A 75 -2.74 -3.32 0.21
C VAL A 75 -2.56 -3.18 1.72
N THR A 76 -2.15 -4.26 2.37
CA THR A 76 -1.81 -4.32 3.79
C THR A 76 -0.43 -4.91 4.00
N TYR A 77 0.30 -4.48 5.03
CA TYR A 77 1.57 -5.11 5.43
C TYR A 77 1.33 -6.54 5.91
N CYS A 78 2.20 -7.44 5.48
CA CYS A 78 2.14 -8.85 5.85
C CYS A 78 3.54 -9.47 5.90
N ASN A 79 3.64 -10.74 6.28
CA ASN A 79 4.86 -11.54 6.10
C ASN A 79 4.88 -12.21 4.70
N LYS A 80 5.92 -13.00 4.43
CA LYS A 80 6.07 -13.74 3.15
C LYS A 80 4.94 -14.71 2.87
N GLU A 81 4.32 -15.24 3.93
CA GLU A 81 3.18 -16.17 3.87
C GLU A 81 1.83 -15.46 3.75
N GLY A 82 1.81 -14.10 3.80
CA GLY A 82 0.61 -13.27 3.70
C GLY A 82 -0.16 -13.13 5.01
N LEU A 83 0.48 -13.40 6.17
CA LEU A 83 -0.12 -13.18 7.47
C LEU A 83 0.03 -11.72 7.88
N GLU A 84 -1.10 -11.11 8.23
CA GLU A 84 -1.23 -9.70 8.62
C GLU A 84 -1.20 -9.60 10.16
N ILE A 85 -0.02 -9.73 10.76
CA ILE A 85 0.20 -9.69 12.20
C ILE A 85 0.88 -8.38 12.61
N GLU A 86 0.86 -8.02 13.89
CA GLU A 86 1.39 -6.75 14.39
C GLU A 86 2.89 -6.60 14.10
N GLU A 87 3.65 -7.68 14.19
CA GLU A 87 5.09 -7.71 13.93
C GLU A 87 5.45 -7.37 12.47
N THR A 88 4.50 -7.54 11.55
CA THR A 88 4.68 -7.20 10.12
C THR A 88 4.40 -5.73 9.83
N ASN A 89 3.83 -5.00 10.79
CA ASN A 89 3.51 -3.58 10.68
C ASN A 89 4.75 -2.73 10.99
N PRO A 90 5.41 -2.12 9.98
CA PRO A 90 6.67 -1.45 10.21
C PRO A 90 6.53 -0.09 10.90
N ASN A 91 5.39 0.57 10.76
CA ASN A 91 5.23 2.00 11.07
C ASN A 91 4.07 2.32 12.02
N GLY A 92 3.26 1.31 12.41
CA GLY A 92 2.12 1.49 13.29
C GLY A 92 0.80 1.82 12.58
N ALA A 93 0.76 1.72 11.25
CA ALA A 93 -0.44 2.00 10.46
C ALA A 93 -1.65 1.18 10.93
N LEU A 94 -2.80 1.83 10.99
CA LEU A 94 -4.06 1.23 11.43
C LEU A 94 -4.37 -0.04 10.61
N GLU A 95 -4.62 -1.17 11.29
CA GLU A 95 -4.93 -2.46 10.66
C GLU A 95 -3.94 -2.88 9.56
N ASN A 96 -2.65 -2.58 9.73
CA ASN A 96 -1.60 -2.87 8.75
C ASN A 96 -1.83 -2.22 7.37
N ILE A 97 -2.69 -1.21 7.25
CA ILE A 97 -3.00 -0.56 5.97
C ILE A 97 -1.72 0.08 5.41
N ALA A 98 -1.31 -0.39 4.25
CA ALA A 98 -0.15 0.11 3.51
C ALA A 98 -0.53 0.95 2.28
N GLY A 99 -1.78 0.86 1.83
CA GLY A 99 -2.31 1.64 0.72
C GLY A 99 -3.84 1.56 0.61
N ILE A 100 -4.43 2.63 0.10
CA ILE A 100 -5.89 2.77 -0.07
C ILE A 100 -6.26 3.37 -1.42
N PHE A 101 -7.48 3.09 -1.87
CA PHE A 101 -8.11 3.72 -3.02
C PHE A 101 -9.08 4.83 -2.60
N ASN A 102 -9.33 5.76 -3.51
CA ASN A 102 -10.55 6.57 -3.45
C ASN A 102 -11.79 5.73 -3.80
N LYS A 103 -12.99 6.30 -3.64
CA LYS A 103 -14.26 5.60 -3.92
C LYS A 103 -14.36 5.04 -5.34
N ASN A 104 -13.86 5.77 -6.33
CA ASN A 104 -13.90 5.39 -7.74
C ASN A 104 -12.76 4.42 -8.14
N LYS A 105 -11.84 4.10 -7.22
CA LYS A 105 -10.66 3.25 -7.43
C LYS A 105 -9.76 3.68 -8.61
N ASN A 106 -9.78 4.96 -8.95
CA ASN A 106 -8.92 5.58 -9.97
C ASN A 106 -7.76 6.40 -9.38
N ILE A 107 -7.72 6.54 -8.05
CA ILE A 107 -6.61 7.12 -7.30
C ILE A 107 -6.15 6.08 -6.27
N LEU A 108 -4.87 5.75 -6.29
CA LEU A 108 -4.21 4.88 -5.33
C LEU A 108 -3.14 5.66 -4.57
N GLY A 109 -3.23 5.67 -3.25
CA GLY A 109 -2.16 6.12 -2.36
C GLY A 109 -1.58 4.94 -1.61
N MET A 110 -0.25 4.82 -1.59
CA MET A 110 0.44 3.77 -0.85
C MET A 110 1.77 4.28 -0.30
N MET A 111 2.21 3.70 0.82
CA MET A 111 3.51 4.02 1.43
C MET A 111 4.67 3.29 0.77
N PRO A 112 4.55 2.01 0.38
CA PRO A 112 5.59 1.34 -0.38
C PRO A 112 5.83 1.97 -1.75
N HIS A 113 7.08 1.92 -2.20
CA HIS A 113 7.59 2.48 -3.44
C HIS A 113 7.78 1.38 -4.51
N PRO A 114 6.79 1.09 -5.36
CA PRO A 114 6.94 0.08 -6.41
C PRO A 114 8.04 0.44 -7.42
N GLU A 115 8.28 1.75 -7.68
CA GLU A 115 9.31 2.22 -8.59
C GLU A 115 10.75 1.86 -8.16
N ARG A 116 10.95 1.50 -6.89
CA ARG A 116 12.25 1.06 -6.35
C ARG A 116 12.48 -0.44 -6.46
N MET A 117 11.48 -1.20 -6.92
CA MET A 117 11.49 -2.66 -6.98
C MET A 117 11.15 -3.13 -8.40
N ILE A 118 11.88 -2.60 -9.40
CA ILE A 118 11.62 -2.85 -10.82
C ILE A 118 12.72 -3.68 -11.50
N ASP A 119 13.82 -3.95 -10.80
CA ASP A 119 14.98 -4.65 -11.33
C ASP A 119 15.43 -5.76 -10.35
N LYS A 120 15.27 -7.01 -10.80
CA LYS A 120 15.65 -8.21 -10.03
C LYS A 120 17.16 -8.31 -9.72
N TYR A 121 18.01 -7.60 -10.47
CA TYR A 121 19.46 -7.57 -10.21
C TYR A 121 19.82 -6.63 -9.06
N LEU A 122 18.97 -5.63 -8.78
CA LEU A 122 19.17 -4.70 -7.68
C LEU A 122 18.44 -5.16 -6.40
N SER A 123 17.27 -5.77 -6.55
CA SER A 123 16.44 -6.24 -5.43
C SER A 123 15.37 -7.23 -5.91
N SER A 124 14.12 -6.82 -5.97
CA SER A 124 12.98 -7.55 -6.53
C SER A 124 12.42 -6.81 -7.74
N ASP A 125 11.73 -7.52 -8.62
CA ASP A 125 11.01 -6.92 -9.76
C ASP A 125 9.49 -6.85 -9.53
N ASP A 126 9.03 -7.08 -8.31
CA ASP A 126 7.61 -7.09 -7.97
C ASP A 126 6.91 -5.75 -8.25
N GLY A 127 7.62 -4.62 -8.10
CA GLY A 127 7.12 -3.31 -8.48
C GLY A 127 6.88 -3.15 -9.98
N SER A 128 7.59 -3.90 -10.84
CA SER A 128 7.41 -3.84 -12.28
C SER A 128 6.03 -4.34 -12.72
N TYR A 129 5.43 -5.29 -11.98
CA TYR A 129 4.09 -5.79 -12.27
C TYR A 129 3.04 -4.69 -12.16
N PHE A 130 3.20 -3.80 -11.18
CA PHE A 130 2.31 -2.67 -10.98
C PHE A 130 2.26 -1.75 -12.21
N PHE A 131 3.42 -1.32 -12.72
CA PHE A 131 3.49 -0.43 -13.89
C PHE A 131 3.06 -1.11 -15.19
N LYS A 132 3.45 -2.37 -15.41
CA LYS A 132 2.99 -3.16 -16.57
C LYS A 132 1.47 -3.28 -16.57
N ASN A 133 0.87 -3.54 -15.43
CA ASN A 133 -0.58 -3.68 -15.29
C ASN A 133 -1.32 -2.38 -15.64
N ILE A 134 -0.81 -1.23 -15.16
CA ILE A 134 -1.37 0.07 -15.51
C ILE A 134 -1.30 0.29 -17.03
N LEU A 135 -0.14 0.05 -17.67
CA LEU A 135 0.02 0.23 -19.11
C LEU A 135 -0.90 -0.68 -19.93
N GLU A 136 -1.13 -1.92 -19.50
CA GLU A 136 -2.04 -2.85 -20.15
C GLU A 136 -3.50 -2.43 -20.02
N SER A 137 -3.88 -1.73 -18.96
CA SER A 137 -5.24 -1.26 -18.72
C SER A 137 -5.66 -0.10 -19.64
N PHE A 138 -4.70 0.53 -20.33
CA PHE A 138 -4.96 1.63 -21.27
C PHE A 138 -4.87 1.18 -22.74
N ARG A 139 -4.67 -0.09 -23.01
CA ARG A 139 -4.68 -0.69 -24.36
C ARG A 139 -6.02 -1.32 -24.67
#